data_5206684599f5d2f5da5c0da18ea49597
#
_entry.id   5206684599f5d2f5da5c0da18ea49597
#
_cell.length_a   1.000
_cell.length_b   1.000
_cell.length_c   1.000
_cell.angle_alpha   90.00
_cell.angle_beta   90.00
_cell.angle_gamma   90.00
#
_symmetry.space_group_name_H-M   'P 1'
#
loop_
_entity.id
_entity.type
_entity.pdbx_description
1 polymer ?
#
loop_
_entity_poly.entity_id
_entity_poly.type
_entity_poly.pdbx_seq_one_letter_code
_entity_poly.pdbx_strand_id
1 'polypeptide(L)'
;MKIVIVGAGKVGYSLAQRLIQDDHDVYVIDRSPERIQNLENTLDVSLVQGNGSDVQLLDEIGMSDVGMFIAVTDSDEVNMLSCAVAKIKGVPTTIARVRDNSVAEHMDDEMRAKLGVDLFINPEMVTAQELLQILETPSAIDVEDFGQGTVRLMEFKLTEEFPLLGQPLKEIRFPEGVLLVGILRYGEMIIPHGESILQADDSVFFLGLKESVEEVENLWFHNYNAFYKRAVIIGAGLLGRNLTVLLEHAGFSVKVIEKNLERCEKLANLVDKAMVINGDGTDFDLLEAEEIADSDVIIALTDDDKLNLLVALVGKHMGIPKTVVRVGRPEYIMLMEQVGIDVVFSPRLFTASQILRFVRSGEGVLSISTFEGGKAESIEVAITSESPVAGKQLKDIRLPGKALVGVILRGDEAIVPRGNTEILDGDHIVLFALPESVSKLLKYLT
;
A
#
# COMPACT_ATOMS: atom_id res chain seq x y z
N MET A 1 -8.14 14.32 -16.46
CA MET A 1 -9.42 14.87 -15.95
C MET A 1 -9.17 15.92 -14.89
N LYS A 2 -10.21 16.76 -14.56
CA LYS A 2 -10.12 17.72 -13.45
C LYS A 2 -10.44 17.01 -12.13
N ILE A 3 -9.52 17.10 -11.16
CA ILE A 3 -9.63 16.48 -9.82
C ILE A 3 -9.52 17.56 -8.75
N VAL A 4 -10.44 17.56 -7.79
CA VAL A 4 -10.39 18.48 -6.65
C VAL A 4 -10.02 17.70 -5.40
N ILE A 5 -8.99 18.17 -4.69
CA ILE A 5 -8.54 17.63 -3.41
C ILE A 5 -8.83 18.64 -2.31
N VAL A 6 -9.53 18.23 -1.26
CA VAL A 6 -9.75 19.02 -0.04
C VAL A 6 -8.82 18.52 1.04
N GLY A 7 -7.90 19.38 1.47
CA GLY A 7 -6.87 19.10 2.45
C GLY A 7 -5.47 19.04 1.85
N ALA A 8 -4.66 20.06 2.10
CA ALA A 8 -3.25 20.17 1.72
C ALA A 8 -2.29 19.60 2.79
N GLY A 9 -2.78 18.64 3.58
CA GLY A 9 -1.98 17.91 4.55
C GLY A 9 -1.06 16.89 3.87
N LYS A 10 -0.40 16.04 4.67
CA LYS A 10 0.57 15.06 4.16
C LYS A 10 0.00 14.11 3.10
N VAL A 11 -1.25 13.64 3.26
CA VAL A 11 -1.93 12.75 2.30
C VAL A 11 -2.28 13.53 1.03
N GLY A 12 -2.93 14.70 1.17
CA GLY A 12 -3.32 15.51 0.02
C GLY A 12 -2.14 15.97 -0.83
N TYR A 13 -1.00 16.32 -0.19
CA TYR A 13 0.24 16.63 -0.89
C TYR A 13 0.73 15.44 -1.74
N SER A 14 0.80 14.24 -1.14
CA SER A 14 1.26 13.03 -1.85
C SER A 14 0.33 12.65 -3.00
N LEU A 15 -0.98 12.83 -2.82
CA LEU A 15 -1.98 12.62 -3.87
C LEU A 15 -1.81 13.62 -5.01
N ALA A 16 -1.73 14.92 -4.69
CA ALA A 16 -1.56 15.95 -5.69
C ALA A 16 -0.30 15.72 -6.54
N GLN A 17 0.83 15.43 -5.88
CA GLN A 17 2.09 15.13 -6.54
C GLN A 17 1.97 13.96 -7.54
N ARG A 18 1.26 12.89 -7.16
CA ARG A 18 1.11 11.71 -8.01
C ARG A 18 0.13 11.94 -9.16
N LEU A 19 -1.01 12.58 -8.87
CA LEU A 19 -2.03 12.85 -9.88
C LEU A 19 -1.56 13.81 -10.98
N ILE A 20 -0.64 14.73 -10.66
CA ILE A 20 0.04 15.56 -11.68
C ILE A 20 0.90 14.70 -12.60
N GLN A 21 1.63 13.73 -12.04
CA GLN A 21 2.46 12.79 -12.83
C GLN A 21 1.61 11.93 -13.76
N ASP A 22 0.32 11.73 -13.41
CA ASP A 22 -0.66 11.00 -14.23
C ASP A 22 -1.40 11.93 -15.22
N ASP A 23 -0.90 13.15 -15.47
CA ASP A 23 -1.47 14.15 -16.40
C ASP A 23 -2.90 14.59 -16.03
N HIS A 24 -3.24 14.64 -14.72
CA HIS A 24 -4.51 15.19 -14.25
C HIS A 24 -4.40 16.70 -13.95
N ASP A 25 -5.51 17.43 -14.17
CA ASP A 25 -5.65 18.83 -13.76
C ASP A 25 -6.10 18.88 -12.29
N VAL A 26 -5.18 19.22 -11.39
CA VAL A 26 -5.36 19.09 -9.94
C VAL A 26 -5.62 20.44 -9.27
N TYR A 27 -6.73 20.52 -8.55
CA TYR A 27 -7.11 21.65 -7.70
C TYR A 27 -7.00 21.25 -6.24
N VAL A 28 -6.33 22.05 -5.40
CA VAL A 28 -6.19 21.75 -3.97
C VAL A 28 -6.82 22.88 -3.15
N ILE A 29 -7.72 22.52 -2.24
CA ILE A 29 -8.39 23.41 -1.30
C ILE A 29 -7.86 23.16 0.10
N ASP A 30 -7.38 24.18 0.81
CA ASP A 30 -7.05 24.11 2.23
C ASP A 30 -7.33 25.45 2.93
N ARG A 31 -7.65 25.39 4.22
CA ARG A 31 -7.86 26.59 5.05
C ARG A 31 -6.56 27.28 5.44
N SER A 32 -5.46 26.52 5.54
CA SER A 32 -4.16 27.01 6.00
C SER A 32 -3.42 27.72 4.87
N PRO A 33 -3.17 29.04 5.00
CA PRO A 33 -2.36 29.77 4.03
C PRO A 33 -0.94 29.23 3.95
N GLU A 34 -0.39 28.73 5.06
CA GLU A 34 0.96 28.15 5.11
C GLU A 34 1.05 26.88 4.26
N ARG A 35 0.03 25.99 4.34
CA ARG A 35 -0.02 24.76 3.53
C ARG A 35 -0.18 25.07 2.04
N ILE A 36 -1.03 26.04 1.71
CA ILE A 36 -1.21 26.54 0.34
C ILE A 36 0.12 27.08 -0.21
N GLN A 37 0.80 27.95 0.53
CA GLN A 37 2.07 28.52 0.10
C GLN A 37 3.17 27.45 -0.08
N ASN A 38 3.18 26.41 0.75
CA ASN A 38 4.11 25.29 0.60
C ASN A 38 3.86 24.52 -0.69
N LEU A 39 2.60 24.25 -1.04
CA LEU A 39 2.23 23.60 -2.30
C LEU A 39 2.60 24.45 -3.51
N GLU A 40 2.32 25.76 -3.47
CA GLU A 40 2.65 26.73 -4.54
C GLU A 40 4.14 26.70 -4.92
N ASN A 41 5.01 26.51 -3.93
CA ASN A 41 6.45 26.45 -4.13
C ASN A 41 6.98 25.10 -4.65
N THR A 42 6.16 24.06 -4.60
CA THR A 42 6.65 22.68 -4.81
C THR A 42 5.93 21.91 -5.92
N LEU A 43 4.68 22.25 -6.23
CA LEU A 43 3.86 21.52 -7.19
C LEU A 43 3.15 22.48 -8.16
N ASP A 44 2.97 22.06 -9.39
CA ASP A 44 2.18 22.77 -10.41
C ASP A 44 0.71 22.38 -10.30
N VAL A 45 -0.02 23.03 -9.38
CA VAL A 45 -1.44 22.77 -9.07
C VAL A 45 -2.22 24.07 -8.94
N SER A 46 -3.51 24.02 -9.23
CA SER A 46 -4.42 25.12 -8.92
C SER A 46 -4.75 25.12 -7.44
N LEU A 47 -4.50 26.25 -6.77
CA LEU A 47 -4.63 26.38 -5.31
C LEU A 47 -5.78 27.29 -4.93
N VAL A 48 -6.59 26.85 -3.97
CA VAL A 48 -7.72 27.64 -3.45
C VAL A 48 -7.67 27.65 -1.93
N GLN A 49 -7.54 28.83 -1.33
CA GLN A 49 -7.61 28.96 0.12
C GLN A 49 -9.07 29.02 0.58
N GLY A 50 -9.53 28.06 1.37
CA GLY A 50 -10.88 28.05 1.91
C GLY A 50 -11.30 26.74 2.55
N ASN A 51 -12.61 26.66 2.84
CA ASN A 51 -13.21 25.47 3.40
C ASN A 51 -13.81 24.61 2.28
N GLY A 52 -13.39 23.37 2.17
CA GLY A 52 -13.90 22.44 1.13
C GLY A 52 -15.39 22.11 1.21
N SER A 53 -16.06 22.44 2.33
CA SER A 53 -17.51 22.31 2.47
C SER A 53 -18.29 23.61 2.15
N ASP A 54 -17.60 24.68 1.75
CA ASP A 54 -18.23 25.95 1.40
C ASP A 54 -18.83 25.86 0.00
N VAL A 55 -20.16 25.94 -0.06
CA VAL A 55 -20.94 25.83 -1.30
C VAL A 55 -20.57 26.91 -2.31
N GLN A 56 -20.33 28.16 -1.84
CA GLN A 56 -20.01 29.29 -2.72
C GLN A 56 -18.60 29.09 -3.33
N LEU A 57 -17.62 28.66 -2.51
CA LEU A 57 -16.27 28.37 -2.98
C LEU A 57 -16.27 27.27 -4.04
N LEU A 58 -17.06 26.21 -3.83
CA LEU A 58 -17.18 25.13 -4.80
C LEU A 58 -17.86 25.56 -6.10
N ASP A 59 -18.80 26.53 -6.04
CA ASP A 59 -19.40 27.13 -7.25
C ASP A 59 -18.38 27.92 -8.04
N GLU A 60 -17.52 28.69 -7.38
CA GLU A 60 -16.47 29.48 -8.03
C GLU A 60 -15.43 28.57 -8.73
N ILE A 61 -15.14 27.40 -8.22
CA ILE A 61 -14.23 26.41 -8.84
C ILE A 61 -14.88 25.75 -10.07
N GLY A 62 -16.20 25.70 -10.14
CA GLY A 62 -16.95 25.07 -11.22
C GLY A 62 -16.95 23.55 -11.12
N MET A 63 -17.84 23.00 -10.26
CA MET A 63 -17.92 21.55 -10.00
C MET A 63 -18.45 20.73 -11.19
N SER A 64 -19.12 21.33 -12.16
CA SER A 64 -19.68 20.62 -13.34
C SER A 64 -18.63 19.90 -14.19
N ASP A 65 -17.39 20.41 -14.20
CA ASP A 65 -16.30 19.89 -15.03
C ASP A 65 -15.34 18.99 -14.21
N VAL A 66 -15.63 18.82 -12.91
CA VAL A 66 -14.83 17.99 -12.01
C VAL A 66 -15.22 16.53 -12.18
N GLY A 67 -14.27 15.69 -12.58
CA GLY A 67 -14.47 14.25 -12.72
C GLY A 67 -14.40 13.52 -11.38
N MET A 68 -13.62 14.05 -10.41
CA MET A 68 -13.45 13.43 -9.10
C MET A 68 -13.18 14.45 -8.00
N PHE A 69 -13.75 14.19 -6.83
CA PHE A 69 -13.60 15.01 -5.63
C PHE A 69 -13.10 14.18 -4.45
N ILE A 70 -11.96 14.55 -3.87
CA ILE A 70 -11.26 13.78 -2.86
C ILE A 70 -11.10 14.63 -1.58
N ALA A 71 -11.74 14.25 -0.49
CA ALA A 71 -11.67 14.96 0.78
C ALA A 71 -10.81 14.17 1.80
N VAL A 72 -9.63 14.73 2.16
CA VAL A 72 -8.62 14.09 3.01
C VAL A 72 -8.13 15.01 4.13
N THR A 73 -9.00 15.85 4.67
CA THR A 73 -8.70 16.70 5.83
C THR A 73 -8.61 15.87 7.12
N ASP A 74 -8.30 16.53 8.23
CA ASP A 74 -8.24 15.89 9.56
C ASP A 74 -9.62 15.76 10.24
N SER A 75 -10.73 16.23 9.61
CA SER A 75 -12.10 16.12 10.12
C SER A 75 -12.93 15.24 9.21
N ASP A 76 -13.44 14.13 9.75
CA ASP A 76 -14.29 13.19 9.04
C ASP A 76 -15.61 13.86 8.59
N GLU A 77 -16.18 14.75 9.45
CA GLU A 77 -17.41 15.49 9.14
C GLU A 77 -17.20 16.44 7.96
N VAL A 78 -16.06 17.15 7.91
CA VAL A 78 -15.74 18.05 6.78
C VAL A 78 -15.55 17.23 5.52
N ASN A 79 -14.89 16.08 5.60
CA ASN A 79 -14.65 15.22 4.44
C ASN A 79 -15.96 14.69 3.87
N MET A 80 -16.85 14.16 4.71
CA MET A 80 -18.18 13.68 4.29
C MET A 80 -19.05 14.81 3.74
N LEU A 81 -19.12 15.95 4.45
CA LEU A 81 -19.93 17.08 4.00
C LEU A 81 -19.44 17.67 2.67
N SER A 82 -18.12 17.79 2.51
CA SER A 82 -17.53 18.30 1.25
C SER A 82 -17.88 17.37 0.07
N CYS A 83 -17.78 16.06 0.26
CA CYS A 83 -18.18 15.08 -0.74
C CYS A 83 -19.68 15.14 -1.07
N ALA A 84 -20.54 15.24 -0.04
CA ALA A 84 -21.98 15.39 -0.24
C ALA A 84 -22.34 16.62 -1.07
N VAL A 85 -21.71 17.76 -0.77
CA VAL A 85 -21.93 19.01 -1.55
C VAL A 85 -21.42 18.82 -2.99
N ALA A 86 -20.23 18.26 -3.18
CA ALA A 86 -19.68 18.01 -4.52
C ALA A 86 -20.59 17.08 -5.35
N LYS A 87 -21.13 16.02 -4.72
CA LYS A 87 -22.06 15.09 -5.37
C LYS A 87 -23.35 15.76 -5.81
N ILE A 88 -23.96 16.60 -4.94
CA ILE A 88 -25.14 17.40 -5.27
C ILE A 88 -24.87 18.36 -6.45
N LYS A 89 -23.63 18.85 -6.58
CA LYS A 89 -23.21 19.70 -7.69
C LYS A 89 -22.85 18.95 -8.98
N GLY A 90 -23.04 17.62 -8.99
CA GLY A 90 -22.91 16.80 -10.19
C GLY A 90 -21.55 16.13 -10.37
N VAL A 91 -20.65 16.17 -9.37
CA VAL A 91 -19.39 15.44 -9.46
C VAL A 91 -19.67 13.92 -9.48
N PRO A 92 -19.22 13.19 -10.51
CA PRO A 92 -19.56 11.77 -10.67
C PRO A 92 -18.95 10.89 -9.58
N THR A 93 -17.75 11.21 -9.09
CA THR A 93 -17.03 10.36 -8.14
C THR A 93 -16.50 11.16 -6.95
N THR A 94 -16.80 10.68 -5.75
CA THR A 94 -16.40 11.33 -4.50
C THR A 94 -15.73 10.35 -3.54
N ILE A 95 -14.62 10.76 -2.92
CA ILE A 95 -13.84 9.95 -1.99
C ILE A 95 -13.69 10.73 -0.69
N ALA A 96 -14.06 10.13 0.44
CA ALA A 96 -13.89 10.72 1.77
C ALA A 96 -12.95 9.88 2.64
N ARG A 97 -11.97 10.54 3.24
CA ARG A 97 -11.21 9.96 4.35
C ARG A 97 -12.06 10.00 5.61
N VAL A 98 -12.26 8.83 6.24
CA VAL A 98 -13.00 8.67 7.49
C VAL A 98 -12.20 7.77 8.42
N ARG A 99 -11.79 8.29 9.57
CA ARG A 99 -10.97 7.56 10.55
C ARG A 99 -11.77 6.86 11.64
N ASP A 100 -13.00 7.32 11.85
CA ASP A 100 -13.88 6.70 12.82
C ASP A 100 -14.41 5.36 12.28
N ASN A 101 -13.94 4.26 12.88
CA ASN A 101 -14.38 2.91 12.51
C ASN A 101 -15.89 2.74 12.65
N SER A 102 -16.50 3.39 13.66
CA SER A 102 -17.95 3.27 13.88
C SER A 102 -18.75 3.81 12.71
N VAL A 103 -18.26 4.85 12.05
CA VAL A 103 -18.88 5.42 10.85
C VAL A 103 -18.74 4.46 9.68
N ALA A 104 -17.52 3.92 9.48
CA ALA A 104 -17.24 3.01 8.36
C ALA A 104 -18.00 1.68 8.47
N GLU A 105 -18.14 1.12 9.69
CA GLU A 105 -18.78 -0.17 9.95
C GLU A 105 -20.31 -0.11 9.92
N HIS A 106 -20.91 1.01 10.32
CA HIS A 106 -22.36 1.16 10.43
C HIS A 106 -23.01 1.84 9.21
N MET A 107 -22.21 2.32 8.25
CA MET A 107 -22.73 2.85 6.99
C MET A 107 -22.89 1.73 5.95
N ASP A 108 -24.12 1.35 5.69
CA ASP A 108 -24.46 0.51 4.56
C ASP A 108 -24.35 1.25 3.21
N ASP A 109 -24.45 0.53 2.12
CA ASP A 109 -24.33 1.08 0.77
C ASP A 109 -25.43 2.11 0.46
N GLU A 110 -26.63 1.96 1.04
CA GLU A 110 -27.73 2.90 0.87
C GLU A 110 -27.45 4.22 1.58
N MET A 111 -26.89 4.19 2.78
CA MET A 111 -26.46 5.38 3.51
C MET A 111 -25.33 6.10 2.79
N ARG A 112 -24.34 5.34 2.29
CA ARG A 112 -23.23 5.91 1.50
C ARG A 112 -23.72 6.63 0.26
N ALA A 113 -24.63 5.99 -0.50
CA ALA A 113 -25.25 6.59 -1.68
C ALA A 113 -26.05 7.86 -1.35
N LYS A 114 -26.79 7.88 -0.24
CA LYS A 114 -27.54 9.07 0.21
C LYS A 114 -26.64 10.21 0.66
N LEU A 115 -25.51 9.89 1.28
CA LEU A 115 -24.47 10.90 1.65
C LEU A 115 -23.69 11.39 0.44
N GLY A 116 -23.80 10.71 -0.70
CA GLY A 116 -23.06 11.08 -1.89
C GLY A 116 -21.55 10.86 -1.75
N VAL A 117 -21.13 9.79 -1.06
CA VAL A 117 -19.74 9.37 -0.93
C VAL A 117 -19.58 7.99 -1.55
N ASP A 118 -18.87 7.91 -2.66
CA ASP A 118 -18.70 6.66 -3.40
C ASP A 118 -17.65 5.74 -2.75
N LEU A 119 -16.62 6.33 -2.11
CA LEU A 119 -15.59 5.57 -1.41
C LEU A 119 -15.24 6.22 -0.07
N PHE A 120 -15.31 5.42 1.01
CA PHE A 120 -14.73 5.74 2.30
C PHE A 120 -13.35 5.09 2.45
N ILE A 121 -12.38 5.86 2.88
CA ILE A 121 -11.03 5.35 3.16
C ILE A 121 -10.69 5.60 4.62
N ASN A 122 -10.42 4.51 5.34
CA ASN A 122 -9.88 4.55 6.69
C ASN A 122 -8.39 4.22 6.64
N PRO A 123 -7.51 5.23 6.75
CA PRO A 123 -6.06 5.03 6.63
C PRO A 123 -5.49 4.06 7.65
N GLU A 124 -6.01 4.11 8.88
CA GLU A 124 -5.54 3.30 9.98
C GLU A 124 -5.94 1.84 9.82
N MET A 125 -7.15 1.57 9.30
CA MET A 125 -7.61 0.20 9.04
C MET A 125 -6.87 -0.40 7.85
N VAL A 126 -6.74 0.36 6.75
CA VAL A 126 -5.96 -0.08 5.57
C VAL A 126 -4.55 -0.45 5.96
N THR A 127 -3.87 0.45 6.71
CA THR A 127 -2.51 0.20 7.16
C THR A 127 -2.43 -1.03 8.06
N ALA A 128 -3.41 -1.24 8.95
CA ALA A 128 -3.44 -2.41 9.82
C ALA A 128 -3.62 -3.72 9.03
N GLN A 129 -4.44 -3.71 7.96
CA GLN A 129 -4.63 -4.86 7.07
C GLN A 129 -3.35 -5.20 6.30
N GLU A 130 -2.69 -4.20 5.72
CA GLU A 130 -1.40 -4.37 5.03
C GLU A 130 -0.33 -4.95 5.99
N LEU A 131 -0.25 -4.41 7.23
CA LEU A 131 0.67 -4.94 8.23
C LEU A 131 0.35 -6.38 8.63
N LEU A 132 -0.92 -6.73 8.78
CA LEU A 132 -1.32 -8.11 9.05
C LEU A 132 -0.80 -9.04 7.95
N GLN A 133 -1.00 -8.69 6.68
CA GLN A 133 -0.56 -9.47 5.53
C GLN A 133 0.98 -9.68 5.52
N ILE A 134 1.76 -8.61 5.81
CA ILE A 134 3.22 -8.70 5.96
C ILE A 134 3.62 -9.62 7.12
N LEU A 135 2.86 -9.63 8.22
CA LEU A 135 3.17 -10.43 9.40
C LEU A 135 2.75 -11.90 9.25
N GLU A 136 1.72 -12.18 8.45
CA GLU A 136 1.31 -13.54 8.08
C GLU A 136 2.27 -14.20 7.07
N THR A 137 3.10 -13.38 6.40
CA THR A 137 4.10 -13.85 5.41
C THR A 137 5.50 -13.38 5.81
N PRO A 138 6.13 -14.02 6.82
CA PRO A 138 7.33 -13.53 7.48
C PRO A 138 8.58 -13.36 6.61
N SER A 139 8.70 -14.17 5.57
CA SER A 139 9.82 -14.14 4.62
C SER A 139 9.71 -13.05 3.57
N ALA A 140 8.51 -12.53 3.31
CA ALA A 140 8.30 -11.45 2.35
C ALA A 140 8.46 -10.06 3.00
N ILE A 141 8.92 -9.10 2.20
CA ILE A 141 8.95 -7.68 2.55
C ILE A 141 7.59 -7.07 2.25
N ASP A 142 7.00 -7.46 1.11
CA ASP A 142 5.71 -6.98 0.63
C ASP A 142 4.95 -8.12 -0.07
N VAL A 143 3.62 -8.11 0.05
CA VAL A 143 2.72 -9.13 -0.51
C VAL A 143 1.47 -8.44 -1.06
N GLU A 144 1.11 -8.75 -2.30
CA GLU A 144 -0.12 -8.25 -2.91
C GLU A 144 -0.85 -9.37 -3.65
N ASP A 145 -2.16 -9.47 -3.44
CA ASP A 145 -3.01 -10.45 -4.10
C ASP A 145 -3.86 -9.81 -5.20
N PHE A 146 -3.97 -10.50 -6.35
CA PHE A 146 -4.74 -10.13 -7.53
C PHE A 146 -5.74 -11.23 -7.88
N GLY A 147 -6.72 -10.93 -8.74
CA GLY A 147 -7.68 -11.93 -9.20
C GLY A 147 -8.41 -12.62 -8.04
N GLN A 148 -8.92 -11.84 -7.07
CA GLN A 148 -9.60 -12.35 -5.86
C GLN A 148 -8.76 -13.35 -5.04
N GLY A 149 -7.43 -13.17 -5.04
CA GLY A 149 -6.50 -14.00 -4.26
C GLY A 149 -5.95 -15.22 -4.99
N THR A 150 -6.22 -15.39 -6.29
CA THR A 150 -5.69 -16.49 -7.11
C THR A 150 -4.24 -16.26 -7.53
N VAL A 151 -3.87 -15.00 -7.72
CA VAL A 151 -2.54 -14.55 -8.14
C VAL A 151 -1.91 -13.75 -7.01
N ARG A 152 -0.62 -13.98 -6.78
CA ARG A 152 0.15 -13.32 -5.74
C ARG A 152 1.44 -12.73 -6.28
N LEU A 153 1.78 -11.54 -5.83
CA LEU A 153 3.08 -10.93 -5.97
C LEU A 153 3.73 -10.85 -4.59
N MET A 154 4.98 -11.31 -4.49
CA MET A 154 5.76 -11.23 -3.25
C MET A 154 7.13 -10.64 -3.52
N GLU A 155 7.56 -9.78 -2.60
CA GLU A 155 8.91 -9.23 -2.57
C GLU A 155 9.76 -9.95 -1.52
N PHE A 156 10.98 -10.36 -1.90
CA PHE A 156 11.94 -10.98 -1.01
C PHE A 156 13.30 -10.30 -1.09
N LYS A 157 13.98 -10.20 0.05
CA LYS A 157 15.38 -9.73 0.12
C LYS A 157 16.32 -10.92 -0.04
N LEU A 158 17.31 -10.77 -0.93
CA LEU A 158 18.35 -11.78 -1.11
C LEU A 158 19.50 -11.54 -0.12
N THR A 159 19.87 -12.59 0.61
CA THR A 159 21.05 -12.61 1.47
C THR A 159 22.26 -13.18 0.74
N GLU A 160 23.45 -13.05 1.31
CA GLU A 160 24.70 -13.67 0.76
C GLU A 160 24.60 -15.21 0.66
N GLU A 161 23.72 -15.83 1.44
CA GLU A 161 23.51 -17.29 1.48
C GLU A 161 22.51 -17.78 0.44
N PHE A 162 21.89 -16.88 -0.34
CA PHE A 162 20.89 -17.30 -1.33
C PHE A 162 21.50 -18.19 -2.41
N PRO A 163 20.92 -19.38 -2.65
CA PRO A 163 21.60 -20.44 -3.41
C PRO A 163 21.74 -20.16 -4.91
N LEU A 164 21.01 -19.18 -5.45
CA LEU A 164 20.96 -18.88 -6.90
C LEU A 164 21.73 -17.60 -7.26
N LEU A 165 22.52 -17.03 -6.34
CA LEU A 165 23.36 -15.87 -6.64
C LEU A 165 24.39 -16.16 -7.74
N GLY A 166 24.65 -15.18 -8.59
CA GLY A 166 25.65 -15.25 -9.62
C GLY A 166 25.28 -16.09 -10.87
N GLN A 167 24.10 -16.70 -10.91
CA GLN A 167 23.62 -17.47 -12.05
C GLN A 167 22.73 -16.62 -12.96
N PRO A 168 22.84 -16.71 -14.29
CA PRO A 168 21.90 -16.08 -15.21
C PRO A 168 20.50 -16.67 -15.06
N LEU A 169 19.46 -15.84 -15.08
CA LEU A 169 18.06 -16.29 -14.86
C LEU A 169 17.61 -17.38 -15.83
N LYS A 170 18.10 -17.39 -17.07
CA LYS A 170 17.81 -18.44 -18.07
C LYS A 170 18.25 -19.84 -17.65
N GLU A 171 19.20 -19.97 -16.72
CA GLU A 171 19.72 -21.22 -16.18
C GLU A 171 18.99 -21.68 -14.93
N ILE A 172 18.23 -20.78 -14.31
CA ILE A 172 17.44 -21.04 -13.11
C ILE A 172 16.10 -21.65 -13.50
N ARG A 173 15.74 -22.75 -12.85
CA ARG A 173 14.41 -23.35 -12.98
C ARG A 173 13.53 -22.88 -11.85
N PHE A 174 12.63 -21.97 -12.18
CA PHE A 174 11.56 -21.54 -11.28
C PHE A 174 10.43 -22.61 -11.24
N PRO A 175 9.65 -22.69 -10.14
CA PRO A 175 8.40 -23.46 -10.12
C PRO A 175 7.49 -23.08 -11.28
N GLU A 176 6.64 -24.02 -11.73
CA GLU A 176 5.64 -23.70 -12.75
C GLU A 176 4.60 -22.73 -12.19
N GLY A 177 4.17 -21.78 -12.98
CA GLY A 177 3.16 -20.83 -12.55
C GLY A 177 3.70 -19.59 -11.84
N VAL A 178 5.02 -19.33 -11.89
CA VAL A 178 5.62 -18.12 -11.29
C VAL A 178 6.65 -17.48 -12.25
N LEU A 179 6.75 -16.15 -12.20
CA LEU A 179 7.77 -15.35 -12.90
C LEU A 179 8.48 -14.41 -11.92
N LEU A 180 9.78 -14.24 -12.11
CA LEU A 180 10.52 -13.12 -11.54
C LEU A 180 10.26 -11.88 -12.42
N VAL A 181 9.53 -10.90 -11.88
CA VAL A 181 9.06 -9.74 -12.64
C VAL A 181 9.84 -8.47 -12.38
N GLY A 182 10.57 -8.39 -11.27
CA GLY A 182 11.36 -7.22 -10.87
C GLY A 182 12.57 -7.58 -10.04
N ILE A 183 13.62 -6.76 -10.13
CA ILE A 183 14.79 -6.75 -9.27
C ILE A 183 15.04 -5.32 -8.86
N LEU A 184 15.01 -5.04 -7.56
CA LEU A 184 15.42 -3.75 -7.01
C LEU A 184 16.88 -3.87 -6.54
N ARG A 185 17.77 -3.09 -7.15
CA ARG A 185 19.21 -3.06 -6.84
C ARG A 185 19.68 -1.64 -6.64
N TYR A 186 20.30 -1.34 -5.50
CA TYR A 186 20.77 -0.01 -5.14
C TYR A 186 19.72 1.11 -5.34
N GLY A 187 18.46 0.78 -5.10
CA GLY A 187 17.34 1.71 -5.24
C GLY A 187 16.82 1.90 -6.66
N GLU A 188 17.34 1.18 -7.65
CA GLU A 188 16.87 1.18 -9.03
C GLU A 188 16.10 -0.11 -9.36
N MET A 189 14.90 0.05 -9.94
CA MET A 189 14.07 -1.08 -10.38
C MET A 189 14.48 -1.55 -11.77
N ILE A 190 14.75 -2.83 -11.90
CA ILE A 190 15.18 -3.51 -13.13
C ILE A 190 14.10 -4.52 -13.52
N ILE A 191 13.58 -4.43 -14.75
CA ILE A 191 12.78 -5.51 -15.34
C ILE A 191 13.76 -6.60 -15.82
N PRO A 192 13.71 -7.82 -15.25
CA PRO A 192 14.68 -8.86 -15.53
C PRO A 192 14.51 -9.48 -16.92
N HIS A 193 15.60 -10.01 -17.43
CA HIS A 193 15.65 -10.81 -18.66
C HIS A 193 16.58 -12.03 -18.45
N GLY A 194 16.59 -12.97 -19.39
CA GLY A 194 17.31 -14.24 -19.22
C GLY A 194 18.79 -14.13 -18.86
N GLU A 195 19.48 -13.06 -19.26
CA GLU A 195 20.91 -12.82 -18.93
C GLU A 195 21.09 -12.05 -17.61
N SER A 196 20.00 -11.64 -16.94
CA SER A 196 20.10 -10.97 -15.65
C SER A 196 20.61 -11.92 -14.59
N ILE A 197 21.44 -11.40 -13.67
CA ILE A 197 22.09 -12.16 -12.60
C ILE A 197 21.65 -11.57 -11.26
N LEU A 198 21.25 -12.44 -10.34
CA LEU A 198 20.88 -12.07 -8.97
C LEU A 198 22.14 -11.81 -8.13
N GLN A 199 22.08 -10.80 -7.27
CA GLN A 199 23.16 -10.40 -6.36
C GLN A 199 22.63 -10.37 -4.92
N ALA A 200 23.54 -10.49 -3.94
CA ALA A 200 23.19 -10.21 -2.55
C ALA A 200 22.68 -8.78 -2.41
N ASP A 201 21.78 -8.56 -1.47
CA ASP A 201 21.08 -7.31 -1.22
C ASP A 201 20.10 -6.85 -2.32
N ASP A 202 19.86 -7.65 -3.37
CA ASP A 202 18.74 -7.40 -4.26
C ASP A 202 17.41 -7.64 -3.51
N SER A 203 16.39 -6.80 -3.77
CA SER A 203 15.01 -7.21 -3.56
C SER A 203 14.45 -7.77 -4.87
N VAL A 204 13.79 -8.92 -4.81
CA VAL A 204 13.26 -9.64 -5.97
C VAL A 204 11.76 -9.82 -5.87
N PHE A 205 11.08 -9.61 -7.00
CA PHE A 205 9.61 -9.65 -7.07
C PHE A 205 9.15 -10.86 -7.88
N PHE A 206 8.46 -11.79 -7.20
CA PHE A 206 7.85 -12.95 -7.84
C PHE A 206 6.35 -12.74 -8.01
N LEU A 207 5.84 -12.93 -9.22
CA LEU A 207 4.43 -12.83 -9.56
C LEU A 207 3.97 -14.13 -10.22
N GLY A 208 2.85 -14.69 -9.74
CA GLY A 208 2.33 -15.93 -10.30
C GLY A 208 1.11 -16.45 -9.55
N LEU A 209 0.80 -17.74 -9.76
CA LEU A 209 -0.20 -18.44 -8.99
C LEU A 209 0.18 -18.39 -7.50
N LYS A 210 -0.78 -18.14 -6.63
CA LYS A 210 -0.55 -18.03 -5.18
C LYS A 210 0.27 -19.21 -4.64
N GLU A 211 -0.15 -20.43 -4.95
CA GLU A 211 0.51 -21.66 -4.50
C GLU A 211 1.95 -21.78 -5.04
N SER A 212 2.19 -21.33 -6.29
CA SER A 212 3.53 -21.39 -6.90
C SER A 212 4.48 -20.34 -6.31
N VAL A 213 3.97 -19.17 -5.93
CA VAL A 213 4.77 -18.15 -5.23
C VAL A 213 5.07 -18.61 -3.80
N GLU A 214 4.13 -19.25 -3.11
CA GLU A 214 4.35 -19.88 -1.81
C GLU A 214 5.35 -21.05 -1.90
N GLU A 215 5.40 -21.78 -3.03
CA GLU A 215 6.43 -22.79 -3.28
C GLU A 215 7.83 -22.15 -3.42
N VAL A 216 7.96 -21.02 -4.09
CA VAL A 216 9.22 -20.21 -4.15
C VAL A 216 9.68 -19.84 -2.75
N GLU A 217 8.77 -19.33 -1.91
CA GLU A 217 9.04 -19.02 -0.53
C GLU A 217 9.59 -20.23 0.23
N ASN A 218 8.89 -21.35 0.14
CA ASN A 218 9.28 -22.60 0.82
C ASN A 218 10.63 -23.16 0.33
N LEU A 219 10.95 -23.04 -0.97
CA LEU A 219 12.18 -23.58 -1.53
C LEU A 219 13.42 -22.78 -1.18
N TRP A 220 13.32 -21.47 -1.17
CA TRP A 220 14.49 -20.59 -1.15
C TRP A 220 14.55 -19.63 0.03
N PHE A 221 13.40 -19.36 0.68
CA PHE A 221 13.32 -18.43 1.81
C PHE A 221 12.90 -19.10 3.11
N HIS A 222 12.91 -20.44 3.13
CA HIS A 222 12.44 -21.30 4.23
C HIS A 222 13.19 -21.12 5.56
N ASN A 223 14.41 -20.62 5.55
CA ASN A 223 15.15 -20.33 6.80
C ASN A 223 14.52 -19.19 7.62
N TYR A 224 13.53 -18.50 7.06
CA TYR A 224 12.72 -17.47 7.69
C TYR A 224 11.33 -17.97 8.13
N ASN A 225 11.08 -19.31 8.16
CA ASN A 225 9.85 -19.90 8.68
C ASN A 225 9.70 -19.73 10.21
N ALA A 226 9.91 -18.51 10.68
CA ALA A 226 9.35 -18.08 11.94
C ALA A 226 7.87 -17.80 11.69
N PHE A 227 7.00 -18.76 11.97
CA PHE A 227 5.59 -18.43 12.16
C PHE A 227 5.53 -17.42 13.31
N TYR A 228 5.45 -16.13 12.98
CA TYR A 228 5.27 -15.13 14.00
C TYR A 228 3.93 -15.37 14.68
N LYS A 229 3.97 -15.63 15.96
CA LYS A 229 2.79 -15.84 16.79
C LYS A 229 2.74 -14.88 17.97
N ARG A 230 3.89 -14.29 18.33
CA ARG A 230 4.02 -13.38 19.47
C ARG A 230 4.45 -12.01 18.98
N ALA A 231 3.53 -11.07 19.03
CA ALA A 231 3.75 -9.70 18.59
C ALA A 231 3.75 -8.72 19.77
N VAL A 232 4.68 -7.79 19.77
CA VAL A 232 4.67 -6.65 20.68
C VAL A 232 4.41 -5.38 19.90
N ILE A 233 3.39 -4.62 20.30
CA ILE A 233 3.03 -3.33 19.72
C ILE A 233 3.35 -2.22 20.72
N ILE A 234 4.11 -1.22 20.29
CA ILE A 234 4.36 -0.02 21.06
C ILE A 234 3.51 1.12 20.50
N GLY A 235 2.49 1.50 21.28
CA GLY A 235 1.52 2.54 20.94
C GLY A 235 0.12 2.01 20.63
N ALA A 236 -0.87 2.39 21.45
CA ALA A 236 -2.29 2.06 21.30
C ALA A 236 -3.10 3.22 20.68
N GLY A 237 -2.53 3.93 19.70
CA GLY A 237 -3.27 4.85 18.83
C GLY A 237 -4.30 4.12 17.96
N LEU A 238 -4.99 4.82 17.05
CA LEU A 238 -5.99 4.20 16.17
C LEU A 238 -5.42 3.00 15.39
N LEU A 239 -4.25 3.18 14.79
CA LEU A 239 -3.56 2.10 14.06
C LEU A 239 -3.20 0.91 14.98
N GLY A 240 -2.59 1.20 16.15
CA GLY A 240 -2.21 0.16 17.10
C GLY A 240 -3.40 -0.65 17.61
N ARG A 241 -4.54 0.00 17.85
CA ARG A 241 -5.80 -0.68 18.24
C ARG A 241 -6.32 -1.58 17.14
N ASN A 242 -6.42 -1.06 15.91
CA ASN A 242 -6.91 -1.82 14.75
C ASN A 242 -6.01 -3.03 14.50
N LEU A 243 -4.69 -2.84 14.50
CA LEU A 243 -3.74 -3.93 14.29
C LEU A 243 -3.81 -4.97 15.42
N THR A 244 -3.96 -4.55 16.68
CA THR A 244 -4.10 -5.49 17.81
C THR A 244 -5.30 -6.41 17.63
N VAL A 245 -6.46 -5.84 17.27
CA VAL A 245 -7.70 -6.62 17.02
C VAL A 245 -7.51 -7.60 15.87
N LEU A 246 -6.93 -7.14 14.76
CA LEU A 246 -6.68 -8.00 13.59
C LEU A 246 -5.71 -9.13 13.92
N LEU A 247 -4.59 -8.86 14.59
CA LEU A 247 -3.61 -9.87 14.98
C LEU A 247 -4.19 -10.88 15.97
N GLU A 248 -5.01 -10.44 16.93
CA GLU A 248 -5.69 -11.34 17.86
C GLU A 248 -6.63 -12.30 17.11
N HIS A 249 -7.42 -11.79 16.14
CA HIS A 249 -8.30 -12.62 15.31
C HIS A 249 -7.50 -13.59 14.41
N ALA A 250 -6.32 -13.18 13.94
CA ALA A 250 -5.40 -14.04 13.18
C ALA A 250 -4.65 -15.06 14.06
N GLY A 251 -4.91 -15.08 15.37
CA GLY A 251 -4.36 -16.06 16.29
C GLY A 251 -2.98 -15.73 16.86
N PHE A 252 -2.54 -14.46 16.75
CA PHE A 252 -1.32 -14.00 17.42
C PHE A 252 -1.55 -13.82 18.92
N SER A 253 -0.49 -14.08 19.70
CA SER A 253 -0.39 -13.61 21.08
C SER A 253 0.18 -12.20 21.07
N VAL A 254 -0.63 -11.21 21.46
CA VAL A 254 -0.26 -9.80 21.34
C VAL A 254 -0.05 -9.17 22.73
N LYS A 255 1.09 -8.49 22.90
CA LYS A 255 1.33 -7.56 24.00
C LYS A 255 1.33 -6.14 23.44
N VAL A 256 0.64 -5.20 24.11
CA VAL A 256 0.60 -3.79 23.72
C VAL A 256 1.10 -2.92 24.85
N ILE A 257 2.12 -2.10 24.61
CA ILE A 257 2.64 -1.14 25.58
C ILE A 257 2.22 0.27 25.17
N GLU A 258 1.50 0.96 26.03
CA GLU A 258 0.99 2.30 25.79
C GLU A 258 1.16 3.17 27.04
N LYS A 259 1.67 4.38 26.86
CA LYS A 259 1.95 5.31 27.96
C LYS A 259 0.69 5.99 28.51
N ASN A 260 -0.32 6.17 27.67
CA ASN A 260 -1.57 6.82 28.04
C ASN A 260 -2.57 5.80 28.61
N LEU A 261 -2.89 5.93 29.90
CA LEU A 261 -3.79 5.01 30.61
C LEU A 261 -5.18 4.93 29.95
N GLU A 262 -5.75 6.07 29.52
CA GLU A 262 -7.08 6.11 28.89
C GLU A 262 -7.09 5.28 27.57
N ARG A 263 -6.00 5.33 26.79
CA ARG A 263 -5.86 4.50 25.60
C ARG A 263 -5.71 3.02 25.95
N CYS A 264 -5.00 2.70 27.03
CA CYS A 264 -4.93 1.32 27.53
C CYS A 264 -6.32 0.78 27.89
N GLU A 265 -7.10 1.54 28.65
CA GLU A 265 -8.45 1.17 29.05
C GLU A 265 -9.39 0.98 27.83
N LYS A 266 -9.31 1.89 26.85
CA LYS A 266 -10.08 1.77 25.60
C LYS A 266 -9.71 0.50 24.82
N LEU A 267 -8.43 0.20 24.74
CA LEU A 267 -7.98 -1.02 24.03
C LEU A 267 -8.38 -2.28 24.79
N ALA A 268 -8.19 -2.32 26.11
CA ALA A 268 -8.55 -3.46 26.95
C ALA A 268 -10.04 -3.82 26.88
N ASN A 269 -10.92 -2.86 26.56
CA ASN A 269 -12.34 -3.11 26.35
C ASN A 269 -12.67 -3.64 24.93
N LEU A 270 -11.71 -3.65 24.01
CA LEU A 270 -11.91 -4.07 22.62
C LEU A 270 -11.31 -5.45 22.31
N VAL A 271 -10.39 -5.92 23.15
CA VAL A 271 -9.65 -7.16 22.94
C VAL A 271 -9.99 -8.19 24.02
N ASP A 272 -9.96 -9.46 23.66
CA ASP A 272 -10.30 -10.57 24.57
C ASP A 272 -9.05 -11.22 25.18
N LYS A 273 -7.95 -11.32 24.41
CA LYS A 273 -6.74 -12.07 24.79
C LYS A 273 -5.48 -11.23 24.81
N ALA A 274 -5.43 -10.15 24.06
CA ALA A 274 -4.24 -9.30 23.98
C ALA A 274 -3.96 -8.67 25.37
N MET A 275 -2.69 -8.70 25.76
CA MET A 275 -2.24 -8.10 27.03
C MET A 275 -1.94 -6.61 26.81
N VAL A 276 -2.60 -5.74 27.57
CA VAL A 276 -2.40 -4.29 27.50
C VAL A 276 -1.64 -3.81 28.73
N ILE A 277 -0.47 -3.24 28.52
CA ILE A 277 0.48 -2.81 29.53
C ILE A 277 0.56 -1.29 29.51
N ASN A 278 0.30 -0.64 30.65
CA ASN A 278 0.50 0.79 30.77
C ASN A 278 1.95 1.08 31.14
N GLY A 279 2.71 1.66 30.22
CA GLY A 279 4.13 1.95 30.42
C GLY A 279 4.79 2.65 29.24
N ASP A 280 6.05 3.00 29.44
CA ASP A 280 6.89 3.59 28.38
C ASP A 280 7.58 2.48 27.60
N GLY A 281 7.33 2.40 26.28
CA GLY A 281 7.93 1.39 25.39
C GLY A 281 9.45 1.51 25.19
N THR A 282 10.10 2.48 25.83
CA THR A 282 11.57 2.61 25.88
C THR A 282 12.17 2.27 27.23
N ASP A 283 11.34 1.93 28.20
CA ASP A 283 11.79 1.52 29.52
C ASP A 283 12.29 0.07 29.48
N PHE A 284 13.61 -0.08 29.57
CA PHE A 284 14.28 -1.37 29.49
C PHE A 284 13.87 -2.34 30.60
N ASP A 285 13.70 -1.83 31.82
CA ASP A 285 13.32 -2.64 32.99
C ASP A 285 11.90 -3.18 32.81
N LEU A 286 10.99 -2.36 32.23
CA LEU A 286 9.64 -2.79 31.88
C LEU A 286 9.68 -3.86 30.79
N LEU A 287 10.46 -3.63 29.71
CA LEU A 287 10.54 -4.57 28.59
C LEU A 287 11.10 -5.93 29.02
N GLU A 288 12.08 -5.93 29.93
CA GLU A 288 12.66 -7.15 30.50
C GLU A 288 11.67 -7.86 31.44
N ALA A 289 11.01 -7.10 32.34
CA ALA A 289 10.02 -7.65 33.27
C ALA A 289 8.81 -8.30 32.57
N GLU A 290 8.43 -7.76 31.40
CA GLU A 290 7.34 -8.28 30.57
C GLU A 290 7.81 -9.32 29.54
N GLU A 291 9.06 -9.79 29.62
CA GLU A 291 9.62 -10.83 28.72
C GLU A 291 9.43 -10.50 27.24
N ILE A 292 9.67 -9.24 26.85
CA ILE A 292 9.45 -8.77 25.47
C ILE A 292 10.45 -9.44 24.51
N ALA A 293 11.62 -9.83 24.98
CA ALA A 293 12.64 -10.55 24.21
C ALA A 293 12.14 -11.89 23.61
N ASP A 294 11.12 -12.50 24.21
CA ASP A 294 10.52 -13.75 23.74
C ASP A 294 9.59 -13.54 22.53
N SER A 295 9.38 -12.32 22.10
CA SER A 295 8.49 -12.01 20.99
C SER A 295 9.15 -12.27 19.65
N ASP A 296 8.33 -12.59 18.64
CA ASP A 296 8.79 -12.85 17.28
C ASP A 296 8.91 -11.54 16.46
N VAL A 297 8.10 -10.55 16.83
CA VAL A 297 8.10 -9.23 16.17
C VAL A 297 7.83 -8.10 17.16
N ILE A 298 8.52 -6.97 16.98
CA ILE A 298 8.25 -5.71 17.65
C ILE A 298 7.81 -4.66 16.64
N ILE A 299 6.67 -3.99 16.93
CA ILE A 299 5.99 -3.07 16.03
C ILE A 299 5.85 -1.71 16.71
N ALA A 300 6.60 -0.72 16.24
CA ALA A 300 6.60 0.64 16.79
C ALA A 300 5.65 1.55 16.00
N LEU A 301 4.53 1.96 16.64
CA LEU A 301 3.41 2.68 16.01
C LEU A 301 3.11 4.05 16.64
N THR A 302 4.04 4.62 17.39
CA THR A 302 3.82 5.94 17.99
C THR A 302 3.84 7.06 16.93
N ASP A 303 3.48 8.29 17.33
CA ASP A 303 3.53 9.46 16.45
C ASP A 303 4.94 10.08 16.34
N ASP A 304 5.92 9.56 17.07
CA ASP A 304 7.31 10.03 17.09
C ASP A 304 8.23 9.07 16.32
N ASP A 305 8.68 9.49 15.15
CA ASP A 305 9.55 8.69 14.26
C ASP A 305 10.88 8.30 14.96
N LYS A 306 11.41 9.15 15.84
CA LYS A 306 12.66 8.89 16.56
C LYS A 306 12.45 7.85 17.66
N LEU A 307 11.33 7.95 18.38
CA LEU A 307 10.94 6.98 19.39
C LEU A 307 10.72 5.61 18.74
N ASN A 308 10.04 5.56 17.60
CA ASN A 308 9.80 4.32 16.86
C ASN A 308 11.11 3.66 16.43
N LEU A 309 12.07 4.43 15.93
CA LEU A 309 13.41 3.92 15.60
C LEU A 309 14.12 3.39 16.86
N LEU A 310 14.10 4.13 17.97
CA LEU A 310 14.74 3.70 19.21
C LEU A 310 14.15 2.37 19.71
N VAL A 311 12.83 2.26 19.75
CA VAL A 311 12.11 1.03 20.13
C VAL A 311 12.54 -0.16 19.27
N ALA A 312 12.63 0.01 17.96
CA ALA A 312 13.04 -1.06 17.06
C ALA A 312 14.51 -1.48 17.29
N LEU A 313 15.41 -0.52 17.54
CA LEU A 313 16.81 -0.83 17.86
C LEU A 313 16.94 -1.55 19.21
N VAL A 314 16.13 -1.17 20.21
CA VAL A 314 16.03 -1.89 21.48
C VAL A 314 15.55 -3.33 21.23
N GLY A 315 14.49 -3.53 20.44
CA GLY A 315 14.01 -4.86 20.07
C GLY A 315 15.10 -5.72 19.41
N LYS A 316 15.86 -5.16 18.47
CA LYS A 316 17.01 -5.85 17.87
C LYS A 316 18.10 -6.22 18.88
N HIS A 317 18.40 -5.30 19.79
CA HIS A 317 19.36 -5.56 20.86
C HIS A 317 18.92 -6.70 21.79
N MET A 318 17.62 -6.81 22.03
CA MET A 318 17.00 -7.90 22.79
C MET A 318 16.92 -9.22 22.00
N GLY A 319 17.27 -9.23 20.72
CA GLY A 319 17.27 -10.43 19.87
C GLY A 319 15.93 -10.73 19.21
N ILE A 320 14.98 -9.77 19.18
CA ILE A 320 13.70 -9.97 18.49
C ILE A 320 13.94 -10.09 16.98
N PRO A 321 13.45 -11.16 16.33
CA PRO A 321 13.78 -11.47 14.95
C PRO A 321 13.33 -10.44 13.93
N LYS A 322 12.17 -9.81 14.10
CA LYS A 322 11.61 -8.83 13.15
C LYS A 322 11.22 -7.52 13.82
N THR A 323 11.55 -6.42 13.15
CA THR A 323 11.23 -5.07 13.58
C THR A 323 10.38 -4.37 12.53
N VAL A 324 9.27 -3.76 12.95
CA VAL A 324 8.33 -3.03 12.09
C VAL A 324 8.17 -1.62 12.61
N VAL A 325 8.42 -0.61 11.78
CA VAL A 325 8.46 0.79 12.20
C VAL A 325 7.57 1.67 11.35
N ARG A 326 6.66 2.40 12.00
CA ARG A 326 5.90 3.48 11.39
C ARG A 326 6.74 4.74 11.29
N VAL A 327 6.70 5.38 10.10
CA VAL A 327 7.26 6.72 9.90
C VAL A 327 6.20 7.70 9.40
N GLY A 328 6.23 8.89 9.96
CA GLY A 328 5.41 10.02 9.50
C GLY A 328 6.02 10.73 8.29
N ARG A 329 7.34 10.58 8.07
CA ARG A 329 8.11 11.17 6.96
C ARG A 329 8.67 10.07 6.08
N PRO A 330 8.16 9.88 4.84
CA PRO A 330 8.67 8.84 3.93
C PRO A 330 10.16 8.95 3.65
N GLU A 331 10.74 10.15 3.75
CA GLU A 331 12.17 10.38 3.55
C GLU A 331 13.05 9.61 4.55
N TYR A 332 12.46 9.16 5.67
CA TYR A 332 13.16 8.36 6.69
C TYR A 332 13.13 6.86 6.41
N ILE A 333 12.30 6.38 5.47
CA ILE A 333 12.20 4.95 5.15
C ILE A 333 13.58 4.38 4.84
N MET A 334 14.21 4.91 3.79
CA MET A 334 15.54 4.44 3.36
C MET A 334 16.61 4.51 4.47
N LEU A 335 16.59 5.56 5.30
CA LEU A 335 17.53 5.71 6.40
C LEU A 335 17.35 4.64 7.48
N MET A 336 16.09 4.32 7.82
CA MET A 336 15.78 3.30 8.83
C MET A 336 16.09 1.89 8.31
N GLU A 337 15.84 1.62 7.03
CA GLU A 337 16.25 0.37 6.38
C GLU A 337 17.77 0.19 6.37
N GLN A 338 18.55 1.26 6.06
CA GLN A 338 20.02 1.24 6.11
C GLN A 338 20.58 0.97 7.52
N VAL A 339 19.86 1.39 8.57
CA VAL A 339 20.20 1.08 9.97
C VAL A 339 19.81 -0.35 10.33
N GLY A 340 19.16 -1.07 9.41
CA GLY A 340 18.82 -2.48 9.52
C GLY A 340 17.43 -2.75 10.07
N ILE A 341 16.48 -1.81 10.06
CA ILE A 341 15.08 -2.08 10.38
C ILE A 341 14.47 -2.94 9.25
N ASP A 342 13.73 -3.98 9.61
CA ASP A 342 13.30 -4.99 8.64
C ASP A 342 12.09 -4.53 7.81
N VAL A 343 11.17 -3.79 8.42
CA VAL A 343 10.00 -3.21 7.73
C VAL A 343 9.81 -1.77 8.20
N VAL A 344 9.87 -0.83 7.26
CA VAL A 344 9.59 0.59 7.51
C VAL A 344 8.44 1.03 6.62
N PHE A 345 7.40 1.60 7.19
CA PHE A 345 6.21 1.97 6.42
C PHE A 345 5.66 3.35 6.79
N SER A 346 4.91 3.95 5.86
CA SER A 346 4.22 5.21 6.09
C SER A 346 2.73 5.07 5.78
N PRO A 347 1.82 5.25 6.77
CA PRO A 347 0.37 5.15 6.56
C PRO A 347 -0.15 6.06 5.47
N ARG A 348 0.48 7.22 5.27
CA ARG A 348 0.08 8.16 4.22
C ARG A 348 0.34 7.61 2.80
N LEU A 349 1.39 6.81 2.60
CA LEU A 349 1.67 6.21 1.31
C LEU A 349 0.64 5.12 0.99
N PHE A 350 0.29 4.28 1.95
CA PHE A 350 -0.79 3.29 1.78
C PHE A 350 -2.13 3.95 1.44
N THR A 351 -2.48 5.03 2.16
CA THR A 351 -3.70 5.80 1.87
C THR A 351 -3.69 6.38 0.46
N ALA A 352 -2.57 6.99 0.05
CA ALA A 352 -2.43 7.57 -1.28
C ALA A 352 -2.53 6.48 -2.36
N SER A 353 -1.88 5.33 -2.16
CA SER A 353 -1.95 4.20 -3.09
C SER A 353 -3.38 3.67 -3.26
N GLN A 354 -4.15 3.55 -2.16
CA GLN A 354 -5.55 3.15 -2.25
C GLN A 354 -6.43 4.14 -3.03
N ILE A 355 -6.25 5.44 -2.79
CA ILE A 355 -6.98 6.47 -3.53
C ILE A 355 -6.61 6.42 -5.00
N LEU A 356 -5.32 6.32 -5.34
CA LEU A 356 -4.85 6.21 -6.71
C LEU A 356 -5.36 4.95 -7.41
N ARG A 357 -5.41 3.82 -6.71
CA ARG A 357 -6.05 2.57 -7.19
C ARG A 357 -7.48 2.86 -7.64
N PHE A 358 -8.26 3.53 -6.82
CA PHE A 358 -9.65 3.88 -7.14
C PHE A 358 -9.76 4.94 -8.26
N VAL A 359 -8.90 5.95 -8.29
CA VAL A 359 -8.87 6.97 -9.36
C VAL A 359 -8.66 6.31 -10.73
N ARG A 360 -7.80 5.32 -10.79
CA ARG A 360 -7.43 4.63 -12.03
C ARG A 360 -8.40 3.50 -12.42
N SER A 361 -9.21 2.99 -11.48
CA SER A 361 -10.18 1.90 -11.75
C SER A 361 -11.27 2.26 -12.78
N GLY A 362 -11.49 3.54 -13.07
CA GLY A 362 -12.42 3.99 -14.12
C GLY A 362 -11.94 3.80 -15.56
N GLU A 363 -10.67 3.43 -15.78
CA GLU A 363 -10.04 3.25 -17.10
C GLU A 363 -9.86 1.76 -17.48
N GLY A 364 -10.72 0.85 -17.00
CA GLY A 364 -10.58 -0.61 -17.22
C GLY A 364 -9.55 -1.25 -16.28
N VAL A 365 -9.03 -0.49 -15.32
CA VAL A 365 -8.08 -0.96 -14.31
C VAL A 365 -8.86 -1.52 -13.12
N LEU A 366 -8.57 -2.77 -12.76
CA LEU A 366 -9.23 -3.48 -11.67
C LEU A 366 -8.47 -3.33 -10.35
N SER A 367 -7.14 -3.34 -10.42
CA SER A 367 -6.31 -3.08 -9.25
C SER A 367 -4.96 -2.46 -9.63
N ILE A 368 -4.36 -1.72 -8.71
CA ILE A 368 -2.99 -1.19 -8.80
C ILE A 368 -2.35 -1.30 -7.44
N SER A 369 -1.14 -1.83 -7.41
CA SER A 369 -0.29 -1.88 -6.22
C SER A 369 1.02 -1.20 -6.50
N THR A 370 1.52 -0.47 -5.50
CA THR A 370 2.74 0.34 -5.64
C THR A 370 3.78 -0.17 -4.66
N PHE A 371 4.94 -0.53 -5.17
CA PHE A 371 6.04 -1.12 -4.42
C PHE A 371 7.17 -0.12 -4.22
N GLU A 372 7.93 -0.31 -3.14
CA GLU A 372 9.16 0.43 -2.84
C GLU A 372 9.01 1.96 -2.93
N GLY A 373 7.96 2.48 -2.32
CA GLY A 373 7.70 3.93 -2.31
C GLY A 373 7.39 4.53 -3.68
N GLY A 374 6.93 3.71 -4.63
CA GLY A 374 6.56 4.15 -5.98
C GLY A 374 7.62 3.90 -7.04
N LYS A 375 8.55 2.99 -6.84
CA LYS A 375 9.57 2.60 -7.84
C LYS A 375 9.06 1.56 -8.82
N ALA A 376 8.05 0.78 -8.46
CA ALA A 376 7.35 -0.16 -9.34
C ALA A 376 5.85 -0.16 -9.05
N GLU A 377 5.08 -0.55 -10.06
CA GLU A 377 3.63 -0.74 -9.94
C GLU A 377 3.23 -2.07 -10.57
N SER A 378 2.34 -2.80 -9.90
CA SER A 378 1.63 -3.94 -10.49
C SER A 378 0.19 -3.53 -10.76
N ILE A 379 -0.32 -3.86 -11.95
CA ILE A 379 -1.60 -3.37 -12.45
C ILE A 379 -2.39 -4.54 -13.01
N GLU A 380 -3.64 -4.70 -12.56
CA GLU A 380 -4.60 -5.60 -13.17
C GLU A 380 -5.52 -4.81 -14.11
N VAL A 381 -5.54 -5.19 -15.39
CA VAL A 381 -6.31 -4.51 -16.44
C VAL A 381 -7.25 -5.49 -17.12
N ALA A 382 -8.53 -5.14 -17.26
CA ALA A 382 -9.48 -5.87 -18.03
C ALA A 382 -9.29 -5.60 -19.54
N ILE A 383 -9.20 -6.64 -20.33
CA ILE A 383 -9.09 -6.56 -21.79
C ILE A 383 -10.48 -6.68 -22.42
N THR A 384 -10.79 -5.75 -23.29
CA THR A 384 -12.04 -5.74 -24.06
C THR A 384 -11.77 -6.01 -25.54
N SER A 385 -12.80 -6.31 -26.30
CA SER A 385 -12.70 -6.48 -27.76
C SER A 385 -12.18 -5.24 -28.49
N GLU A 386 -12.27 -4.05 -27.88
CA GLU A 386 -11.74 -2.80 -28.41
C GLU A 386 -10.25 -2.61 -28.11
N SER A 387 -9.72 -3.38 -27.19
CA SER A 387 -8.30 -3.32 -26.80
C SER A 387 -7.38 -3.71 -27.98
N PRO A 388 -6.37 -2.89 -28.29
CA PRO A 388 -5.44 -3.16 -29.40
C PRO A 388 -4.65 -4.45 -29.28
N VAL A 389 -4.63 -5.08 -28.09
CA VAL A 389 -3.88 -6.32 -27.80
C VAL A 389 -4.77 -7.56 -27.87
N ALA A 390 -6.09 -7.41 -27.89
CA ALA A 390 -7.02 -8.54 -28.00
C ALA A 390 -6.80 -9.32 -29.31
N GLY A 391 -6.77 -10.65 -29.22
CA GLY A 391 -6.52 -11.56 -30.35
C GLY A 391 -5.06 -11.63 -30.84
N LYS A 392 -4.10 -11.04 -30.07
CA LYS A 392 -2.68 -11.07 -30.43
C LYS A 392 -1.88 -11.97 -29.49
N GLN A 393 -0.85 -12.62 -30.05
CA GLN A 393 0.12 -13.35 -29.24
C GLN A 393 1.08 -12.37 -28.53
N LEU A 394 1.47 -12.68 -27.30
CA LEU A 394 2.29 -11.81 -26.48
C LEU A 394 3.63 -11.43 -27.16
N LYS A 395 4.25 -12.36 -27.91
CA LYS A 395 5.49 -12.08 -28.67
C LYS A 395 5.34 -11.02 -29.76
N ASP A 396 4.10 -10.77 -30.23
CA ASP A 396 3.78 -9.82 -31.31
C ASP A 396 3.36 -8.44 -30.70
N ILE A 397 3.26 -8.35 -29.37
CA ILE A 397 2.89 -7.14 -28.64
C ILE A 397 4.16 -6.46 -28.13
N ARG A 398 4.27 -5.16 -28.41
CA ARG A 398 5.32 -4.31 -27.84
C ARG A 398 4.69 -3.39 -26.80
N LEU A 399 4.82 -3.75 -25.56
CA LEU A 399 4.36 -2.89 -24.45
C LEU A 399 5.15 -1.58 -24.47
N PRO A 400 4.48 -0.42 -24.32
CA PRO A 400 5.16 0.85 -24.19
C PRO A 400 5.90 0.94 -22.86
N GLY A 401 7.17 1.38 -22.92
CA GLY A 401 8.00 1.57 -21.73
C GLY A 401 8.60 0.27 -21.18
N LYS A 402 8.88 0.28 -19.89
CA LYS A 402 9.46 -0.86 -19.16
C LYS A 402 8.35 -1.57 -18.38
N ALA A 403 7.85 -2.64 -18.93
CA ALA A 403 6.77 -3.44 -18.34
C ALA A 403 6.84 -4.90 -18.77
N LEU A 404 6.26 -5.77 -17.95
CA LEU A 404 6.13 -7.21 -18.18
C LEU A 404 4.70 -7.65 -17.87
N VAL A 405 4.13 -8.51 -18.75
CA VAL A 405 2.89 -9.24 -18.42
C VAL A 405 3.28 -10.43 -17.55
N GLY A 406 2.85 -10.44 -16.32
CA GLY A 406 3.16 -11.50 -15.37
C GLY A 406 2.16 -12.64 -15.38
N VAL A 407 0.86 -12.33 -15.37
CA VAL A 407 -0.22 -13.32 -15.36
C VAL A 407 -1.38 -12.84 -16.23
N ILE A 408 -2.08 -13.77 -16.85
CA ILE A 408 -3.37 -13.58 -17.53
C ILE A 408 -4.41 -14.38 -16.74
N LEU A 409 -5.45 -13.71 -16.28
CA LEU A 409 -6.62 -14.30 -15.65
C LEU A 409 -7.70 -14.46 -16.72
N ARG A 410 -8.12 -15.69 -16.99
CA ARG A 410 -9.14 -16.05 -18.00
C ARG A 410 -10.26 -16.83 -17.33
N GLY A 411 -11.35 -16.14 -16.96
CA GLY A 411 -12.35 -16.72 -16.08
C GLY A 411 -11.73 -17.11 -14.74
N ASP A 412 -11.85 -18.38 -14.36
CA ASP A 412 -11.27 -18.92 -13.11
C ASP A 412 -9.83 -19.44 -13.30
N GLU A 413 -9.26 -19.38 -14.50
CA GLU A 413 -7.91 -19.89 -14.80
C GLU A 413 -6.88 -18.75 -14.77
N ALA A 414 -5.78 -18.94 -14.04
CA ALA A 414 -4.64 -18.02 -14.05
C ALA A 414 -3.49 -18.66 -14.87
N ILE A 415 -3.03 -17.93 -15.87
CA ILE A 415 -2.04 -18.37 -16.86
C ILE A 415 -0.78 -17.52 -16.73
N VAL A 416 0.35 -18.13 -16.41
CA VAL A 416 1.64 -17.46 -16.57
C VAL A 416 2.02 -17.50 -18.08
N PRO A 417 2.02 -16.33 -18.75
CA PRO A 417 2.06 -16.31 -20.20
C PRO A 417 3.45 -16.60 -20.75
N ARG A 418 3.46 -17.19 -21.95
CA ARG A 418 4.65 -17.33 -22.79
C ARG A 418 4.48 -16.51 -24.05
N GLY A 419 5.54 -16.33 -24.83
CA GLY A 419 5.48 -15.54 -26.06
C GLY A 419 4.39 -15.95 -27.08
N ASN A 420 3.96 -17.20 -27.06
CA ASN A 420 2.89 -17.74 -27.92
C ASN A 420 1.50 -17.71 -27.28
N THR A 421 1.39 -17.22 -26.03
CA THR A 421 0.09 -17.05 -25.35
C THR A 421 -0.66 -15.89 -26.02
N GLU A 422 -1.91 -16.14 -26.42
CA GLU A 422 -2.81 -15.17 -27.01
C GLU A 422 -3.62 -14.47 -25.90
N ILE A 423 -3.76 -13.15 -26.00
CA ILE A 423 -4.61 -12.35 -25.13
C ILE A 423 -6.00 -12.29 -25.76
N LEU A 424 -7.05 -12.63 -25.01
CA LEU A 424 -8.42 -12.68 -25.49
C LEU A 424 -9.29 -11.59 -24.88
N ASP A 425 -10.41 -11.31 -25.52
CA ASP A 425 -11.49 -10.49 -24.94
C ASP A 425 -12.01 -11.14 -23.65
N GLY A 426 -12.17 -10.34 -22.59
CA GLY A 426 -12.55 -10.80 -21.27
C GLY A 426 -11.39 -11.28 -20.39
N ASP A 427 -10.14 -11.30 -20.89
CA ASP A 427 -8.97 -11.57 -20.06
C ASP A 427 -8.71 -10.39 -19.09
N HIS A 428 -8.26 -10.69 -17.88
CA HIS A 428 -7.61 -9.71 -17.03
C HIS A 428 -6.10 -9.97 -17.05
N ILE A 429 -5.33 -8.96 -17.36
CA ILE A 429 -3.87 -9.09 -17.36
C ILE A 429 -3.25 -8.40 -16.17
N VAL A 430 -2.39 -9.10 -15.44
CA VAL A 430 -1.59 -8.53 -14.36
C VAL A 430 -0.21 -8.19 -14.91
N LEU A 431 0.11 -6.89 -14.89
CA LEU A 431 1.37 -6.34 -15.37
C LEU A 431 2.23 -5.90 -14.18
N PHE A 432 3.55 -5.98 -14.37
CA PHE A 432 4.52 -5.31 -13.52
C PHE A 432 5.24 -4.24 -14.35
N ALA A 433 5.28 -3.00 -13.89
CA ALA A 433 5.75 -1.87 -14.69
C ALA A 433 6.50 -0.82 -13.86
N LEU A 434 7.37 -0.06 -14.52
CA LEU A 434 7.91 1.16 -13.92
C LEU A 434 6.87 2.29 -14.00
N PRO A 435 6.81 3.17 -12.99
CA PRO A 435 5.77 4.21 -12.86
C PRO A 435 5.63 5.11 -14.09
N GLU A 436 6.74 5.48 -14.73
CA GLU A 436 6.75 6.30 -15.94
C GLU A 436 6.13 5.62 -17.17
N SER A 437 5.92 4.30 -17.09
CA SER A 437 5.33 3.51 -18.16
C SER A 437 3.82 3.34 -18.01
N VAL A 438 3.28 3.47 -16.81
CA VAL A 438 1.91 3.09 -16.45
C VAL A 438 0.86 3.85 -17.26
N SER A 439 0.91 5.18 -17.32
CA SER A 439 -0.07 5.98 -18.07
C SER A 439 -0.09 5.64 -19.58
N LYS A 440 1.10 5.30 -20.15
CA LYS A 440 1.19 4.89 -21.56
C LYS A 440 0.67 3.48 -21.77
N LEU A 441 0.92 2.59 -20.79
CA LEU A 441 0.41 1.22 -20.82
C LEU A 441 -1.12 1.20 -20.77
N LEU A 442 -1.73 1.94 -19.85
CA LEU A 442 -3.17 2.01 -19.70
C LEU A 442 -3.81 2.52 -21.01
N LYS A 443 -3.34 3.64 -21.57
CA LYS A 443 -3.81 4.17 -22.86
C LYS A 443 -3.61 3.21 -24.05
N TYR A 444 -2.65 2.27 -23.92
CA TYR A 444 -2.38 1.29 -24.98
C TYR A 444 -3.23 0.03 -24.84
N LEU A 445 -3.66 -0.30 -23.60
CA LEU A 445 -4.38 -1.54 -23.28
C LEU A 445 -5.90 -1.34 -23.25
N THR A 446 -6.35 -0.19 -22.80
CA THR A 446 -7.76 0.21 -22.74
C THR A 446 -8.14 1.08 -23.93
#